data_7e71f6dd8538cd147af84ec019f34776
#
_entry.id   7e71f6dd8538cd147af84ec019f34776
#
_cell.length_a   1.000
_cell.length_b   1.000
_cell.length_c   1.000
_cell.angle_alpha   90.00
_cell.angle_beta   90.00
_cell.angle_gamma   90.00
#
_symmetry.space_group_name_H-M   'P 1'
#
loop_
_entity.id
_entity.type
_entity.pdbx_description
1 polymer ?
#
loop_
_entity_poly.entity_id
_entity_poly.type
_entity_poly.pdbx_seq_one_letter_code
_entity_poly.pdbx_strand_id
1 'polypeptide(L)'
;MKYLIIFFSLISWFTACQRTISRRSSLLSLPHEKIRKKLRAEIPALDFSKPMTSSPLVKEYLDYFQLDNFEKSDQHFLGYIKLKSGDLLTHYYKKENSRGHVLLFHGLFNHAGYMNNLIELLLEENFSVVVVDLPGHGLSGGELFWIESFNVYENILPELLAVLQKQTKGPFHFIGHSTGASAIIGHLLKKKSTLFDKVILFAPLIKTNSFGAGSFMVKMTPGFITYFPRFIVRTSSDESFFTFMEEDPFQPRFITTRWTKEYVKWAENILKLKPSNKKITVFQGDKDVVLDWRKNRGHLKEKFPLMNFNPIKGSGHHIFNETEKIKNQVFTLLRKELNS
;
A
#
# COMPACT_ATOMS: atom_id res chain seq x y z
N MET A 1 15.33 -30.53 -24.12
CA MET A 1 15.16 -31.58 -23.10
C MET A 1 15.72 -31.20 -21.71
N LYS A 2 15.92 -29.89 -21.39
CA LYS A 2 16.41 -29.43 -20.06
C LYS A 2 15.33 -28.69 -19.24
N TYR A 3 14.11 -28.56 -19.70
CA TYR A 3 13.02 -27.85 -19.01
C TYR A 3 11.94 -28.76 -18.42
N LEU A 4 12.10 -30.09 -18.54
CA LEU A 4 11.12 -31.06 -18.02
C LEU A 4 11.51 -31.67 -16.64
N ILE A 5 12.72 -31.40 -16.16
CA ILE A 5 13.23 -31.99 -14.89
C ILE A 5 12.98 -31.07 -13.67
N ILE A 6 12.61 -29.80 -13.89
CA ILE A 6 12.32 -28.85 -12.80
C ILE A 6 10.90 -29.04 -12.21
N PHE A 7 10.03 -29.75 -12.92
CA PHE A 7 8.62 -29.93 -12.48
C PHE A 7 8.41 -31.06 -11.46
N PHE A 8 9.37 -31.98 -11.29
CA PHE A 8 9.23 -33.13 -10.39
C PHE A 8 9.97 -33.01 -9.05
N SER A 9 10.84 -32.01 -8.86
CA SER A 9 11.53 -31.79 -7.57
C SER A 9 10.76 -30.90 -6.61
N LEU A 10 9.68 -30.28 -7.04
CA LEU A 10 8.85 -29.38 -6.21
C LEU A 10 7.77 -30.10 -5.38
N ILE A 11 7.51 -31.39 -5.64
CA ILE A 11 6.47 -32.14 -4.91
C ILE A 11 6.99 -32.75 -3.62
N SER A 12 8.30 -33.01 -3.47
CA SER A 12 8.86 -33.62 -2.26
C SER A 12 9.21 -32.62 -1.14
N TRP A 13 9.21 -31.31 -1.42
CA TRP A 13 9.44 -30.27 -0.39
C TRP A 13 8.16 -29.82 0.31
N PHE A 14 6.98 -30.15 -0.25
CA PHE A 14 5.70 -29.76 0.34
C PHE A 14 5.32 -30.54 1.62
N THR A 15 5.98 -31.64 1.90
CA THR A 15 5.64 -32.50 3.06
C THR A 15 6.50 -32.28 4.30
N ALA A 16 7.61 -31.55 4.22
CA ALA A 16 8.53 -31.38 5.34
C ALA A 16 8.34 -30.09 6.16
N CYS A 17 7.63 -29.09 5.63
CA CYS A 17 7.42 -27.80 6.31
C CYS A 17 6.09 -27.65 7.06
N GLN A 18 5.34 -28.75 7.23
CA GLN A 18 4.02 -28.74 7.88
C GLN A 18 4.04 -28.89 9.42
N ARG A 19 5.16 -28.79 10.11
CA ARG A 19 5.21 -29.15 11.53
C ARG A 19 5.47 -28.04 12.53
N THR A 20 5.35 -26.76 12.21
CA THR A 20 5.53 -25.71 13.24
C THR A 20 4.64 -24.49 13.07
N ILE A 21 3.37 -24.64 12.67
CA ILE A 21 2.38 -23.59 12.81
C ILE A 21 1.17 -24.19 13.57
N SER A 22 1.25 -24.15 14.89
CA SER A 22 0.12 -24.42 15.74
C SER A 22 -0.80 -23.22 15.76
N ARG A 23 -2.02 -23.43 15.33
CA ARG A 23 -3.20 -22.60 15.13
C ARG A 23 -3.29 -22.08 13.68
N ARG A 24 -3.79 -22.95 12.81
CA ARG A 24 -4.37 -22.49 11.54
C ARG A 24 -5.50 -21.53 11.90
N SER A 25 -5.29 -20.25 11.63
CA SER A 25 -6.32 -19.22 11.67
C SER A 25 -7.51 -19.69 10.84
N SER A 26 -8.74 -19.45 11.29
CA SER A 26 -9.96 -19.74 10.52
C SER A 26 -9.97 -18.93 9.21
N LEU A 27 -9.27 -17.80 9.18
CA LEU A 27 -9.04 -16.98 8.00
C LEU A 27 -8.35 -17.76 6.88
N LEU A 28 -7.34 -18.58 7.19
CA LEU A 28 -6.60 -19.36 6.18
C LEU A 28 -7.38 -20.54 5.62
N SER A 29 -8.49 -20.93 6.25
CA SER A 29 -9.30 -22.08 5.84
C SER A 29 -10.37 -21.76 4.80
N LEU A 30 -10.69 -20.48 4.58
CA LEU A 30 -11.74 -20.04 3.67
C LEU A 30 -11.17 -19.50 2.35
N PRO A 31 -11.87 -19.72 1.21
CA PRO A 31 -11.55 -19.02 -0.02
C PRO A 31 -11.55 -17.50 0.18
N HIS A 32 -10.60 -16.80 -0.42
CA HIS A 32 -10.39 -15.36 -0.34
C HIS A 32 -11.68 -14.52 -0.40
N GLU A 33 -12.54 -14.77 -1.39
CA GLU A 33 -13.79 -14.02 -1.55
C GLU A 33 -14.78 -14.26 -0.40
N LYS A 34 -14.82 -15.46 0.16
CA LYS A 34 -15.71 -15.79 1.28
C LYS A 34 -15.28 -15.08 2.55
N ILE A 35 -13.99 -15.09 2.87
CA ILE A 35 -13.48 -14.39 4.06
C ILE A 35 -13.67 -12.89 3.92
N ARG A 36 -13.33 -12.32 2.76
CA ARG A 36 -13.54 -10.90 2.46
C ARG A 36 -15.00 -10.50 2.65
N LYS A 37 -15.95 -11.28 2.11
CA LYS A 37 -17.39 -11.03 2.24
C LYS A 37 -17.86 -11.06 3.70
N LYS A 38 -17.41 -12.05 4.49
CA LYS A 38 -17.76 -12.17 5.90
C LYS A 38 -17.24 -10.99 6.72
N LEU A 39 -15.94 -10.66 6.61
CA LEU A 39 -15.34 -9.54 7.33
C LEU A 39 -16.03 -8.22 6.97
N ARG A 40 -16.30 -7.99 5.68
CA ARG A 40 -17.00 -6.78 5.24
C ARG A 40 -18.42 -6.65 5.80
N ALA A 41 -19.10 -7.77 6.04
CA ALA A 41 -20.44 -7.75 6.64
C ALA A 41 -20.43 -7.45 8.14
N GLU A 42 -19.34 -7.73 8.84
CA GLU A 42 -19.19 -7.53 10.28
C GLU A 42 -18.58 -6.18 10.66
N ILE A 43 -17.84 -5.54 9.76
CA ILE A 43 -17.23 -4.23 10.01
C ILE A 43 -18.23 -3.12 9.67
N PRO A 44 -18.59 -2.24 10.63
CA PRO A 44 -19.58 -1.19 10.44
C PRO A 44 -19.01 0.03 9.70
N ALA A 45 -19.84 1.05 9.49
CA ALA A 45 -19.37 2.39 9.16
C ALA A 45 -18.47 2.92 10.30
N LEU A 46 -17.43 3.69 9.94
CA LEU A 46 -16.52 4.27 10.91
C LEU A 46 -17.25 5.30 11.79
N ASP A 47 -17.24 5.05 13.10
CA ASP A 47 -17.73 5.98 14.13
C ASP A 47 -16.53 6.54 14.89
N PHE A 48 -16.24 7.82 14.71
CA PHE A 48 -15.12 8.51 15.38
C PHE A 48 -15.35 8.77 16.88
N SER A 49 -16.57 8.50 17.37
CA SER A 49 -16.91 8.67 18.80
C SER A 49 -16.73 7.38 19.62
N LYS A 50 -16.63 6.24 18.95
CA LYS A 50 -16.55 4.92 19.60
C LYS A 50 -15.38 4.12 19.06
N PRO A 51 -14.36 3.82 19.87
CA PRO A 51 -13.37 2.82 19.53
C PRO A 51 -14.05 1.50 19.14
N MET A 52 -13.40 0.76 18.28
CA MET A 52 -13.96 -0.46 17.73
C MET A 52 -14.23 -1.52 18.80
N THR A 53 -15.44 -2.12 18.73
CA THR A 53 -15.71 -3.41 19.36
C THR A 53 -15.64 -4.48 18.27
N SER A 54 -14.65 -5.35 18.35
CA SER A 54 -14.46 -6.38 17.32
C SER A 54 -15.26 -7.63 17.60
N SER A 55 -15.91 -8.18 16.57
CA SER A 55 -16.36 -9.55 16.58
C SER A 55 -15.17 -10.53 16.63
N PRO A 56 -15.36 -11.81 17.00
CA PRO A 56 -14.26 -12.78 16.99
C PRO A 56 -13.55 -12.88 15.63
N LEU A 57 -14.27 -12.79 14.52
CA LEU A 57 -13.68 -12.86 13.18
C LEU A 57 -12.87 -11.61 12.85
N VAL A 58 -13.37 -10.42 13.22
CA VAL A 58 -12.64 -9.15 13.02
C VAL A 58 -11.39 -9.12 13.91
N LYS A 59 -11.49 -9.64 15.15
CA LYS A 59 -10.33 -9.76 16.03
C LYS A 59 -9.27 -10.69 15.43
N GLU A 60 -9.67 -11.83 14.88
CA GLU A 60 -8.76 -12.76 14.20
C GLU A 60 -8.04 -12.09 13.02
N TYR A 61 -8.75 -11.26 12.23
CA TYR A 61 -8.17 -10.46 11.16
C TYR A 61 -7.11 -9.49 11.68
N LEU A 62 -7.44 -8.76 12.74
CA LEU A 62 -6.52 -7.79 13.34
C LEU A 62 -5.28 -8.45 13.94
N ASP A 63 -5.47 -9.56 14.65
CA ASP A 63 -4.38 -10.33 15.25
C ASP A 63 -3.46 -10.93 14.16
N TYR A 64 -4.05 -11.48 13.08
CA TYR A 64 -3.30 -12.07 11.98
C TYR A 64 -2.37 -11.06 11.28
N PHE A 65 -2.87 -9.85 11.03
CA PHE A 65 -2.12 -8.78 10.39
C PHE A 65 -1.41 -7.84 11.38
N GLN A 66 -1.45 -8.14 12.67
CA GLN A 66 -0.86 -7.32 13.75
C GLN A 66 -1.34 -5.86 13.71
N LEU A 67 -2.65 -5.66 13.54
CA LEU A 67 -3.27 -4.33 13.39
C LEU A 67 -3.97 -3.82 14.65
N ASP A 68 -4.01 -4.60 15.74
CA ASP A 68 -4.75 -4.26 16.96
C ASP A 68 -3.85 -3.86 18.15
N ASN A 69 -2.59 -4.26 18.17
CA ASN A 69 -1.73 -4.20 19.36
C ASN A 69 -0.65 -3.13 19.27
N PHE A 70 -1.00 -1.93 18.84
CA PHE A 70 -0.06 -0.80 18.92
C PHE A 70 -0.16 -0.13 20.29
N GLU A 71 0.71 -0.51 21.22
CA GLU A 71 0.76 0.03 22.60
C GLU A 71 0.85 1.55 22.67
N LYS A 72 1.36 2.19 21.63
CA LYS A 72 1.51 3.64 21.53
C LYS A 72 0.25 4.34 21.03
N SER A 73 -0.80 3.63 20.63
CA SER A 73 -2.09 4.21 20.28
C SER A 73 -2.97 4.38 21.51
N ASP A 74 -3.60 5.54 21.68
CA ASP A 74 -4.55 5.76 22.76
C ASP A 74 -5.92 5.13 22.44
N GLN A 75 -6.32 5.18 21.16
CA GLN A 75 -7.56 4.60 20.67
C GLN A 75 -7.40 4.08 19.24
N HIS A 76 -8.04 2.97 18.92
CA HIS A 76 -8.14 2.43 17.57
C HIS A 76 -9.59 2.42 17.10
N PHE A 77 -9.85 3.10 15.99
CA PHE A 77 -11.14 3.12 15.30
C PHE A 77 -11.01 2.34 13.99
N LEU A 78 -11.96 1.46 13.72
CA LEU A 78 -12.02 0.66 12.49
C LEU A 78 -13.43 0.74 11.91
N GLY A 79 -13.52 0.98 10.63
CA GLY A 79 -14.81 1.00 9.94
C GLY A 79 -14.71 1.52 8.52
N TYR A 80 -15.86 1.58 7.84
CA TYR A 80 -15.94 2.09 6.48
C TYR A 80 -16.22 3.59 6.46
N ILE A 81 -15.37 4.33 5.72
CA ILE A 81 -15.69 5.69 5.30
C ILE A 81 -16.26 5.61 3.88
N LYS A 82 -17.51 6.10 3.71
CA LYS A 82 -18.14 6.20 2.40
C LYS A 82 -17.67 7.45 1.68
N LEU A 83 -16.95 7.28 0.59
CA LEU A 83 -16.49 8.35 -0.30
C LEU A 83 -17.18 8.22 -1.67
N LYS A 84 -17.11 9.27 -2.48
CA LYS A 84 -17.54 9.18 -3.90
C LYS A 84 -16.70 8.19 -4.68
N SER A 85 -15.42 8.09 -4.32
CA SER A 85 -14.45 7.14 -4.90
C SER A 85 -14.63 5.70 -4.43
N GLY A 86 -15.53 5.41 -3.48
CA GLY A 86 -15.86 4.09 -2.96
C GLY A 86 -15.81 3.99 -1.43
N ASP A 87 -16.28 2.86 -0.91
CA ASP A 87 -16.24 2.58 0.51
C ASP A 87 -14.82 2.13 0.90
N LEU A 88 -14.15 2.88 1.76
CA LEU A 88 -12.80 2.57 2.21
C LEU A 88 -12.81 1.96 3.60
N LEU A 89 -12.25 0.76 3.74
CA LEU A 89 -11.85 0.29 5.06
C LEU A 89 -10.78 1.24 5.59
N THR A 90 -11.01 1.74 6.79
CA THR A 90 -10.15 2.74 7.42
C THR A 90 -9.82 2.31 8.83
N HIS A 91 -8.53 2.26 9.14
CA HIS A 91 -8.01 2.19 10.50
C HIS A 91 -7.56 3.58 10.91
N TYR A 92 -8.04 4.08 12.03
CA TYR A 92 -7.58 5.33 12.61
C TYR A 92 -7.03 5.07 14.03
N TYR A 93 -5.72 5.17 14.14
CA TYR A 93 -4.99 5.08 15.39
C TYR A 93 -4.80 6.48 15.92
N LYS A 94 -5.58 6.84 16.95
CA LYS A 94 -5.60 8.18 17.51
C LYS A 94 -4.61 8.28 18.66
N LYS A 95 -3.94 9.43 18.73
CA LYS A 95 -3.19 9.89 19.89
C LYS A 95 -3.80 11.19 20.40
N GLU A 96 -3.97 11.32 21.71
CA GLU A 96 -4.62 12.49 22.31
C GLU A 96 -3.82 13.78 22.11
N ASN A 97 -2.50 13.73 22.30
CA ASN A 97 -1.58 14.85 22.11
C ASN A 97 -0.75 14.73 20.84
N SER A 98 -1.41 14.39 19.74
CA SER A 98 -0.77 14.14 18.45
C SER A 98 -0.13 15.41 17.87
N ARG A 99 1.06 15.27 17.28
CA ARG A 99 1.74 16.32 16.50
C ARG A 99 1.06 16.62 15.17
N GLY A 100 0.15 15.74 14.74
CA GLY A 100 -0.58 15.80 13.48
C GLY A 100 -1.07 14.44 13.05
N HIS A 101 -1.62 14.35 11.85
CA HIS A 101 -2.22 13.15 11.31
C HIS A 101 -1.46 12.70 10.07
N VAL A 102 -1.04 11.44 10.04
CA VAL A 102 -0.40 10.83 8.87
C VAL A 102 -1.39 9.90 8.18
N LEU A 103 -1.64 10.16 6.89
CA LEU A 103 -2.46 9.30 6.04
C LEU A 103 -1.54 8.38 5.24
N LEU A 104 -1.73 7.06 5.42
CA LEU A 104 -0.95 6.01 4.78
C LEU A 104 -1.71 5.38 3.62
N PHE A 105 -1.05 5.28 2.47
CA PHE A 105 -1.57 4.66 1.25
C PHE A 105 -0.63 3.55 0.78
N HIS A 106 -1.13 2.32 0.77
CA HIS A 106 -0.36 1.12 0.41
C HIS A 106 -0.17 0.97 -1.12
N GLY A 107 0.65 -0.01 -1.52
CA GLY A 107 0.89 -0.37 -2.92
C GLY A 107 -0.14 -1.32 -3.53
N LEU A 108 -0.02 -1.59 -4.83
CA LEU A 108 -0.79 -2.60 -5.52
C LEU A 108 -0.62 -3.97 -4.84
N PHE A 109 -1.69 -4.74 -4.74
CA PHE A 109 -1.78 -6.04 -4.08
C PHE A 109 -1.63 -6.03 -2.56
N ASN A 110 -1.36 -4.89 -1.95
CA ASN A 110 -1.23 -4.74 -0.52
C ASN A 110 -2.56 -4.27 0.10
N HIS A 111 -2.56 -4.12 1.40
CA HIS A 111 -3.63 -3.56 2.24
C HIS A 111 -3.01 -3.03 3.54
N ALA A 112 -3.82 -2.59 4.50
CA ALA A 112 -3.35 -2.01 5.76
C ALA A 112 -2.33 -2.89 6.51
N GLY A 113 -2.48 -4.22 6.47
CA GLY A 113 -1.56 -5.18 7.11
C GLY A 113 -0.11 -5.14 6.64
N TYR A 114 0.16 -4.51 5.50
CA TYR A 114 1.53 -4.29 5.02
C TYR A 114 2.17 -3.02 5.57
N MET A 115 1.41 -2.21 6.31
CA MET A 115 1.83 -0.89 6.78
C MET A 115 2.17 -0.87 8.27
N ASN A 116 2.06 -2.01 8.98
CA ASN A 116 2.21 -2.11 10.43
C ASN A 116 3.53 -1.51 10.96
N ASN A 117 4.68 -1.80 10.32
CA ASN A 117 5.97 -1.20 10.69
C ASN A 117 5.97 0.35 10.60
N LEU A 118 5.25 0.93 9.62
CA LEU A 118 5.12 2.38 9.52
C LEU A 118 4.11 2.93 10.53
N ILE A 119 3.02 2.22 10.79
CA ILE A 119 2.03 2.60 11.81
C ILE A 119 2.73 2.71 13.17
N GLU A 120 3.46 1.67 13.57
CA GLU A 120 4.18 1.62 14.84
C GLU A 120 5.15 2.81 14.98
N LEU A 121 6.04 3.00 13.97
CA LEU A 121 6.99 4.11 13.97
C LEU A 121 6.31 5.47 14.13
N LEU A 122 5.23 5.70 13.39
CA LEU A 122 4.55 7.00 13.40
C LEU A 122 3.84 7.26 14.74
N LEU A 123 3.31 6.22 15.37
CA LEU A 123 2.76 6.31 16.73
C LEU A 123 3.85 6.58 17.77
N GLU A 124 5.04 5.97 17.62
CA GLU A 124 6.22 6.29 18.45
C GLU A 124 6.63 7.76 18.31
N GLU A 125 6.57 8.30 17.07
CA GLU A 125 6.86 9.71 16.77
C GLU A 125 5.70 10.65 17.12
N ASN A 126 4.72 10.18 17.88
CA ASN A 126 3.56 10.93 18.36
C ASN A 126 2.66 11.51 17.29
N PHE A 127 2.45 10.79 16.18
CA PHE A 127 1.42 11.09 15.20
C PHE A 127 0.19 10.22 15.39
N SER A 128 -0.99 10.74 15.11
CA SER A 128 -2.17 9.93 14.82
C SER A 128 -2.04 9.37 13.39
N VAL A 129 -2.44 8.13 13.20
CA VAL A 129 -2.24 7.44 11.91
C VAL A 129 -3.57 7.00 11.33
N VAL A 130 -3.81 7.35 10.08
CA VAL A 130 -4.95 6.87 9.29
C VAL A 130 -4.41 6.01 8.15
N VAL A 131 -4.74 4.73 8.13
CA VAL A 131 -4.43 3.86 7.01
C VAL A 131 -5.71 3.35 6.37
N VAL A 132 -5.75 3.35 5.05
CA VAL A 132 -6.92 2.90 4.29
C VAL A 132 -6.51 1.79 3.33
N ASP A 133 -7.41 0.82 3.15
CA ASP A 133 -7.31 -0.06 2.00
C ASP A 133 -7.77 0.71 0.75
N LEU A 134 -6.98 0.67 -0.33
CA LEU A 134 -7.35 1.31 -1.58
C LEU A 134 -8.56 0.62 -2.23
N PRO A 135 -9.40 1.31 -3.04
CA PRO A 135 -10.48 0.66 -3.77
C PRO A 135 -10.00 -0.57 -4.54
N GLY A 136 -10.76 -1.66 -4.46
CA GLY A 136 -10.40 -2.93 -5.07
C GLY A 136 -9.25 -3.68 -4.40
N HIS A 137 -8.87 -3.30 -3.18
CA HIS A 137 -7.84 -3.99 -2.37
C HIS A 137 -8.38 -4.32 -0.99
N GLY A 138 -7.73 -5.30 -0.34
CA GLY A 138 -8.03 -5.69 1.04
C GLY A 138 -9.53 -5.84 1.29
N LEU A 139 -10.03 -5.13 2.28
CA LEU A 139 -11.44 -5.13 2.65
C LEU A 139 -12.22 -3.93 2.12
N SER A 140 -11.60 -2.99 1.39
CA SER A 140 -12.31 -1.86 0.78
C SER A 140 -13.29 -2.27 -0.31
N GLY A 141 -14.17 -1.34 -0.69
CA GLY A 141 -15.17 -1.52 -1.74
C GLY A 141 -14.57 -1.71 -3.13
N GLY A 142 -15.44 -2.05 -4.07
CA GLY A 142 -15.09 -2.30 -5.46
C GLY A 142 -14.73 -3.76 -5.76
N GLU A 143 -14.66 -4.06 -7.06
CA GLU A 143 -14.18 -5.33 -7.57
C GLU A 143 -12.65 -5.41 -7.39
N LEU A 144 -12.14 -6.59 -7.04
CA LEU A 144 -10.71 -6.78 -6.77
C LEU A 144 -9.86 -6.46 -8.01
N PHE A 145 -8.89 -5.57 -7.80
CA PHE A 145 -7.93 -5.13 -8.83
C PHE A 145 -8.58 -4.62 -10.11
N TRP A 146 -9.79 -4.04 -9.98
CA TRP A 146 -10.50 -3.38 -11.06
C TRP A 146 -10.73 -1.91 -10.69
N ILE A 147 -10.50 -1.02 -11.65
CA ILE A 147 -10.77 0.41 -11.52
C ILE A 147 -11.33 0.95 -12.81
N GLU A 148 -12.23 1.90 -12.72
CA GLU A 148 -12.73 2.62 -13.89
C GLU A 148 -11.64 3.50 -14.50
N SER A 149 -10.88 4.18 -13.66
CA SER A 149 -9.76 5.05 -14.01
C SER A 149 -8.79 5.15 -12.84
N PHE A 150 -7.50 5.36 -13.12
CA PHE A 150 -6.50 5.60 -12.08
C PHE A 150 -6.79 6.84 -11.22
N ASN A 151 -7.62 7.76 -11.72
CA ASN A 151 -8.07 8.94 -10.98
C ASN A 151 -8.84 8.58 -9.69
N VAL A 152 -9.41 7.38 -9.59
CA VAL A 152 -10.10 6.96 -8.36
C VAL A 152 -9.18 7.03 -7.15
N TYR A 153 -7.92 6.61 -7.31
CA TYR A 153 -6.93 6.66 -6.24
C TYR A 153 -6.54 8.11 -5.88
N GLU A 154 -6.43 8.99 -6.88
CA GLU A 154 -6.09 10.40 -6.67
C GLU A 154 -7.22 11.17 -5.95
N ASN A 155 -8.47 10.82 -6.22
CA ASN A 155 -9.64 11.48 -5.65
C ASN A 155 -9.88 11.11 -4.18
N ILE A 156 -9.44 9.93 -3.74
CA ILE A 156 -9.51 9.53 -2.32
C ILE A 156 -8.85 10.57 -1.40
N LEU A 157 -7.71 11.14 -1.82
CA LEU A 157 -6.94 12.03 -0.95
C LEU A 157 -7.75 13.23 -0.46
N PRO A 158 -8.33 14.09 -1.34
CA PRO A 158 -9.13 15.22 -0.89
C PRO A 158 -10.46 14.79 -0.24
N GLU A 159 -11.06 13.67 -0.68
CA GLU A 159 -12.32 13.19 -0.12
C GLU A 159 -12.12 12.70 1.32
N LEU A 160 -11.10 11.89 1.57
CA LEU A 160 -10.75 11.40 2.90
C LEU A 160 -10.34 12.54 3.83
N LEU A 161 -9.51 13.46 3.33
CA LEU A 161 -9.09 14.63 4.08
C LEU A 161 -10.28 15.48 4.52
N ALA A 162 -11.26 15.71 3.63
CA ALA A 162 -12.46 16.47 3.95
C ALA A 162 -13.33 15.82 5.05
N VAL A 163 -13.32 14.49 5.16
CA VAL A 163 -13.97 13.76 6.26
C VAL A 163 -13.17 13.96 7.55
N LEU A 164 -11.85 13.76 7.52
CA LEU A 164 -11.00 13.84 8.70
C LEU A 164 -10.95 15.25 9.29
N GLN A 165 -10.92 16.29 8.46
CA GLN A 165 -10.92 17.70 8.91
C GLN A 165 -12.18 18.11 9.69
N LYS A 166 -13.28 17.37 9.55
CA LYS A 166 -14.49 17.55 10.37
C LYS A 166 -14.37 16.92 11.75
N GLN A 167 -13.47 15.93 11.90
CA GLN A 167 -13.32 15.13 13.11
C GLN A 167 -12.10 15.54 13.94
N THR A 168 -11.09 16.15 13.31
CA THR A 168 -9.83 16.47 13.97
C THR A 168 -9.17 17.70 13.38
N LYS A 169 -8.31 18.33 14.18
CA LYS A 169 -7.52 19.52 13.79
C LYS A 169 -6.04 19.15 13.78
N GLY A 170 -5.26 19.89 13.03
CA GLY A 170 -3.80 19.76 13.01
C GLY A 170 -3.24 19.60 11.60
N PRO A 171 -1.94 19.53 11.47
CA PRO A 171 -1.31 19.28 10.18
C PRO A 171 -1.62 17.86 9.70
N PHE A 172 -1.80 17.73 8.39
CA PHE A 172 -1.98 16.44 7.72
C PHE A 172 -0.78 16.15 6.85
N HIS A 173 -0.21 14.96 7.00
CA HIS A 173 0.92 14.46 6.23
C HIS A 173 0.50 13.27 5.40
N PHE A 174 1.11 13.09 4.24
CA PHE A 174 0.81 11.97 3.36
C PHE A 174 2.03 11.10 3.16
N ILE A 175 1.86 9.81 3.38
CA ILE A 175 2.86 8.79 3.08
C ILE A 175 2.24 7.78 2.14
N GLY A 176 2.87 7.54 1.00
CA GLY A 176 2.42 6.55 0.02
C GLY A 176 3.51 5.59 -0.39
N HIS A 177 3.14 4.34 -0.57
CA HIS A 177 3.99 3.31 -1.13
C HIS A 177 3.52 2.92 -2.54
N SER A 178 4.44 2.83 -3.49
CA SER A 178 4.19 2.31 -4.83
C SER A 178 2.95 2.96 -5.49
N THR A 179 1.83 2.24 -5.68
CA THR A 179 0.55 2.77 -6.21
C THR A 179 -0.03 3.89 -5.33
N GLY A 180 0.06 3.77 -4.01
CA GLY A 180 -0.36 4.83 -3.09
C GLY A 180 0.47 6.12 -3.28
N ALA A 181 1.77 5.98 -3.53
CA ALA A 181 2.63 7.11 -3.90
C ALA A 181 2.22 7.72 -5.24
N SER A 182 1.82 6.89 -6.22
CA SER A 182 1.32 7.37 -7.52
C SER A 182 0.04 8.18 -7.39
N ALA A 183 -0.86 7.77 -6.49
CA ALA A 183 -2.08 8.51 -6.18
C ALA A 183 -1.76 9.92 -5.67
N ILE A 184 -0.79 10.03 -4.75
CA ILE A 184 -0.32 11.31 -4.22
C ILE A 184 0.32 12.16 -5.32
N ILE A 185 1.22 11.60 -6.13
CA ILE A 185 1.85 12.28 -7.26
C ILE A 185 0.81 12.82 -8.23
N GLY A 186 -0.15 11.99 -8.63
CA GLY A 186 -1.21 12.38 -9.55
C GLY A 186 -2.04 13.55 -9.02
N HIS A 187 -2.41 13.50 -7.75
CA HIS A 187 -3.14 14.58 -7.10
C HIS A 187 -2.33 15.90 -7.10
N LEU A 188 -1.06 15.85 -6.67
CA LEU A 188 -0.21 17.04 -6.58
C LEU A 188 0.06 17.71 -7.93
N LEU A 189 0.22 16.91 -8.98
CA LEU A 189 0.47 17.45 -10.32
C LEU A 189 -0.79 18.02 -10.99
N LYS A 190 -1.97 17.44 -10.70
CA LYS A 190 -3.24 17.90 -11.30
C LYS A 190 -3.88 19.06 -10.53
N LYS A 191 -3.87 19.02 -9.21
CA LYS A 191 -4.69 19.92 -8.37
C LYS A 191 -3.89 20.98 -7.61
N LYS A 192 -2.54 20.98 -7.67
CA LYS A 192 -1.66 21.95 -6.98
C LYS A 192 -2.05 22.21 -5.53
N SER A 193 -2.53 21.18 -4.82
CA SER A 193 -3.07 21.30 -3.47
C SER A 193 -1.99 21.68 -2.47
N THR A 194 -2.29 22.64 -1.59
CA THR A 194 -1.48 23.06 -0.44
C THR A 194 -1.94 22.39 0.87
N LEU A 195 -2.92 21.49 0.79
CA LEU A 195 -3.60 20.91 1.96
C LEU A 195 -2.74 19.96 2.80
N PHE A 196 -1.53 19.67 2.36
CA PHE A 196 -0.64 18.70 3.02
C PHE A 196 0.63 19.38 3.45
N ASP A 197 1.06 19.12 4.68
CA ASP A 197 2.31 19.66 5.20
C ASP A 197 3.50 18.86 4.61
N LYS A 198 3.69 17.61 5.01
CA LYS A 198 4.75 16.75 4.49
C LYS A 198 4.19 15.70 3.53
N VAL A 199 4.96 15.39 2.48
CA VAL A 199 4.68 14.34 1.51
C VAL A 199 5.90 13.43 1.39
N ILE A 200 5.73 12.17 1.78
CA ILE A 200 6.79 11.16 1.78
C ILE A 200 6.35 9.98 0.92
N LEU A 201 7.21 9.60 -0.02
CA LEU A 201 6.91 8.58 -1.01
C LEU A 201 7.94 7.45 -0.92
N PHE A 202 7.46 6.23 -0.74
CA PHE A 202 8.26 5.02 -0.76
C PHE A 202 8.10 4.30 -2.10
N ALA A 203 9.20 4.07 -2.81
CA ALA A 203 9.23 3.37 -4.09
C ALA A 203 8.08 3.77 -5.03
N PRO A 204 7.95 5.06 -5.40
CA PRO A 204 6.79 5.55 -6.15
C PRO A 204 6.67 4.93 -7.53
N LEU A 205 5.51 4.33 -7.83
CA LEU A 205 5.21 3.68 -9.10
C LEU A 205 4.93 4.73 -10.17
N ILE A 206 5.89 4.97 -11.08
CA ILE A 206 5.66 5.70 -12.33
C ILE A 206 5.78 4.72 -13.48
N LYS A 207 6.95 4.10 -13.65
CA LYS A 207 7.20 3.05 -14.66
C LYS A 207 7.80 1.82 -13.99
N THR A 208 7.25 0.66 -14.34
CA THR A 208 7.82 -0.64 -13.96
C THR A 208 9.06 -0.95 -14.79
N ASN A 209 9.88 -1.90 -14.37
CA ASN A 209 10.90 -2.49 -15.22
C ASN A 209 10.23 -3.02 -16.51
N SER A 210 10.89 -2.85 -17.64
CA SER A 210 10.38 -3.22 -18.96
C SER A 210 9.03 -2.56 -19.33
N PHE A 211 8.73 -1.38 -18.79
CA PHE A 211 7.47 -0.66 -19.03
C PHE A 211 7.13 -0.53 -20.52
N GLY A 212 8.12 -0.26 -21.39
CA GLY A 212 7.91 -0.10 -22.83
C GLY A 212 7.29 -1.34 -23.47
N ALA A 213 7.92 -2.50 -23.27
CA ALA A 213 7.40 -3.78 -23.80
C ALA A 213 6.08 -4.17 -23.13
N GLY A 214 6.00 -4.04 -21.80
CA GLY A 214 4.79 -4.33 -21.04
C GLY A 214 3.60 -3.48 -21.45
N SER A 215 3.78 -2.17 -21.64
CA SER A 215 2.71 -1.26 -22.07
C SER A 215 2.22 -1.58 -23.49
N PHE A 216 3.13 -1.94 -24.38
CA PHE A 216 2.76 -2.40 -25.74
C PHE A 216 1.89 -3.67 -25.68
N MET A 217 2.33 -4.69 -24.93
CA MET A 217 1.55 -5.93 -24.75
C MET A 217 0.16 -5.65 -24.16
N VAL A 218 0.09 -4.81 -23.15
CA VAL A 218 -1.19 -4.43 -22.51
C VAL A 218 -2.12 -3.74 -23.50
N LYS A 219 -1.62 -2.85 -24.34
CA LYS A 219 -2.41 -2.14 -25.36
C LYS A 219 -2.93 -3.11 -26.45
N MET A 220 -2.12 -4.09 -26.81
CA MET A 220 -2.48 -5.10 -27.81
C MET A 220 -3.36 -6.23 -27.27
N THR A 221 -3.61 -6.26 -25.95
CA THR A 221 -4.42 -7.29 -25.32
C THR A 221 -5.88 -7.20 -25.78
N PRO A 222 -6.43 -8.26 -26.42
CA PRO A 222 -7.83 -8.29 -26.84
C PRO A 222 -8.81 -8.09 -25.68
N GLY A 223 -9.97 -7.52 -25.98
CA GLY A 223 -10.98 -7.16 -24.97
C GLY A 223 -11.55 -8.34 -24.17
N PHE A 224 -11.52 -9.56 -24.74
CA PHE A 224 -11.99 -10.77 -24.07
C PHE A 224 -10.99 -11.31 -23.02
N ILE A 225 -9.72 -10.87 -23.03
CA ILE A 225 -8.75 -11.19 -21.99
C ILE A 225 -8.94 -10.22 -20.83
N THR A 226 -9.58 -10.68 -19.76
CA THR A 226 -9.95 -9.85 -18.62
C THR A 226 -8.94 -9.88 -17.49
N TYR A 227 -8.06 -10.89 -17.43
CA TYR A 227 -7.08 -11.08 -16.36
C TYR A 227 -5.71 -11.48 -16.89
N PHE A 228 -4.66 -11.06 -16.19
CA PHE A 228 -3.31 -11.60 -16.32
C PHE A 228 -2.95 -12.40 -15.07
N PRO A 229 -2.24 -13.53 -15.21
CA PRO A 229 -1.72 -14.23 -14.06
C PRO A 229 -0.67 -13.38 -13.36
N ARG A 230 -0.62 -13.50 -12.03
CA ARG A 230 0.36 -12.84 -11.19
C ARG A 230 1.23 -13.87 -10.49
N PHE A 231 2.53 -13.64 -10.48
CA PHE A 231 3.49 -14.38 -9.69
C PHE A 231 3.97 -13.49 -8.54
N ILE A 232 4.03 -14.04 -7.33
CA ILE A 232 4.61 -13.36 -6.19
C ILE A 232 6.12 -13.38 -6.40
N VAL A 233 6.72 -12.19 -6.42
CA VAL A 233 8.17 -12.02 -6.57
C VAL A 233 8.76 -11.50 -5.26
N ARG A 234 10.00 -11.87 -5.00
CA ARG A 234 10.72 -11.38 -3.83
C ARG A 234 11.01 -9.89 -3.99
N THR A 235 10.41 -9.09 -3.14
CA THR A 235 10.45 -7.62 -3.18
C THR A 235 11.07 -7.00 -1.93
N SER A 236 11.51 -7.85 -1.00
CA SER A 236 12.26 -7.53 0.21
C SER A 236 13.39 -8.56 0.39
N SER A 237 14.42 -8.20 1.12
CA SER A 237 15.47 -9.13 1.56
C SER A 237 15.11 -9.90 2.84
N ASP A 238 13.98 -9.57 3.48
CA ASP A 238 13.46 -10.27 4.64
C ASP A 238 12.65 -11.50 4.22
N GLU A 239 13.15 -12.70 4.60
CA GLU A 239 12.49 -13.96 4.29
C GLU A 239 11.14 -14.11 4.98
N SER A 240 11.00 -13.59 6.21
CA SER A 240 9.76 -13.69 6.97
C SER A 240 8.66 -12.85 6.31
N PHE A 241 9.03 -11.70 5.76
CA PHE A 241 8.11 -10.87 4.99
C PHE A 241 7.69 -11.52 3.68
N PHE A 242 8.61 -12.25 3.02
CA PHE A 242 8.27 -13.01 1.81
C PHE A 242 7.26 -14.12 2.13
N THR A 243 7.51 -14.89 3.19
CA THR A 243 6.57 -15.92 3.67
C THR A 243 5.20 -15.32 4.00
N PHE A 244 5.18 -14.19 4.72
CA PHE A 244 3.95 -13.45 5.01
C PHE A 244 3.17 -13.09 3.73
N MET A 245 3.87 -12.61 2.68
CA MET A 245 3.21 -12.30 1.39
C MET A 245 2.63 -13.54 0.70
N GLU A 246 3.28 -14.69 0.80
CA GLU A 246 2.81 -15.94 0.18
C GLU A 246 1.60 -16.53 0.90
N GLU A 247 1.56 -16.36 2.22
CA GLU A 247 0.49 -16.88 3.10
C GLU A 247 -0.70 -15.93 3.27
N ASP A 248 -0.57 -14.68 2.83
CA ASP A 248 -1.62 -13.67 2.96
C ASP A 248 -2.90 -14.12 2.23
N PRO A 249 -4.02 -14.32 2.96
CA PRO A 249 -5.29 -14.74 2.39
C PRO A 249 -5.91 -13.71 1.43
N PHE A 250 -5.42 -12.46 1.42
CA PHE A 250 -5.87 -11.41 0.52
C PHE A 250 -4.96 -11.20 -0.69
N GLN A 251 -3.90 -12.01 -0.84
CA GLN A 251 -3.03 -11.92 -2.01
C GLN A 251 -3.69 -12.48 -3.27
N PRO A 252 -3.83 -11.69 -4.33
CA PRO A 252 -4.42 -12.16 -5.57
C PRO A 252 -3.43 -13.03 -6.37
N ARG A 253 -3.98 -13.94 -7.14
CA ARG A 253 -3.23 -14.73 -8.13
C ARG A 253 -3.34 -14.17 -9.55
N PHE A 254 -4.01 -13.05 -9.71
CA PHE A 254 -4.23 -12.39 -10.99
C PHE A 254 -4.34 -10.86 -10.79
N ILE A 255 -4.22 -10.14 -11.90
CA ILE A 255 -4.53 -8.72 -12.00
C ILE A 255 -5.47 -8.51 -13.17
N THR A 256 -6.45 -7.61 -13.05
CA THR A 256 -7.36 -7.33 -14.16
C THR A 256 -6.64 -6.60 -15.29
N THR A 257 -6.96 -6.94 -16.52
CA THR A 257 -6.50 -6.22 -17.71
C THR A 257 -6.94 -4.75 -17.66
N ARG A 258 -8.11 -4.48 -17.07
CA ARG A 258 -8.62 -3.11 -16.90
C ARG A 258 -7.69 -2.28 -16.04
N TRP A 259 -7.31 -2.76 -14.84
CA TRP A 259 -6.37 -2.04 -13.97
C TRP A 259 -5.06 -1.74 -14.69
N THR A 260 -4.51 -2.74 -15.38
CA THR A 260 -3.23 -2.60 -16.07
C THR A 260 -3.30 -1.57 -17.21
N LYS A 261 -4.40 -1.56 -17.98
CA LYS A 261 -4.65 -0.56 -19.04
C LYS A 261 -4.74 0.86 -18.47
N GLU A 262 -5.48 1.05 -17.38
CA GLU A 262 -5.63 2.36 -16.74
C GLU A 262 -4.33 2.84 -16.10
N TYR A 263 -3.53 1.94 -15.52
CA TYR A 263 -2.18 2.27 -15.07
C TYR A 263 -1.28 2.74 -16.20
N VAL A 264 -1.22 2.00 -17.31
CA VAL A 264 -0.41 2.38 -18.48
C VAL A 264 -0.82 3.76 -18.99
N LYS A 265 -2.12 3.99 -19.17
CA LYS A 265 -2.67 5.29 -19.59
C LYS A 265 -2.30 6.41 -18.62
N TRP A 266 -2.38 6.17 -17.33
CA TRP A 266 -1.99 7.12 -16.31
C TRP A 266 -0.49 7.42 -16.37
N ALA A 267 0.37 6.39 -16.42
CA ALA A 267 1.82 6.55 -16.44
C ALA A 267 2.34 7.31 -17.67
N GLU A 268 1.67 7.18 -18.81
CA GLU A 268 2.00 7.95 -20.02
C GLU A 268 1.55 9.40 -19.95
N ASN A 269 0.45 9.67 -19.23
CA ASN A 269 -0.12 11.02 -19.19
C ASN A 269 0.42 11.87 -18.02
N ILE A 270 0.75 11.25 -16.88
CA ILE A 270 1.23 11.99 -15.71
C ILE A 270 2.53 12.77 -16.00
N LEU A 271 3.38 12.22 -16.86
CA LEU A 271 4.65 12.85 -17.25
C LEU A 271 4.48 14.04 -18.21
N LYS A 272 3.29 14.24 -18.78
CA LYS A 272 2.97 15.40 -19.64
C LYS A 272 2.52 16.62 -18.83
N LEU A 273 2.17 16.43 -17.56
CA LEU A 273 1.70 17.52 -16.70
C LEU A 273 2.83 18.50 -16.36
N LYS A 274 2.46 19.73 -16.04
CA LYS A 274 3.41 20.75 -15.57
C LYS A 274 4.02 20.35 -14.22
N PRO A 275 5.28 20.71 -13.94
CA PRO A 275 5.91 20.50 -12.66
C PRO A 275 5.16 21.16 -11.51
N SER A 276 5.34 20.60 -10.31
CA SER A 276 4.84 21.13 -9.05
C SER A 276 6.01 21.56 -8.16
N ASN A 277 5.89 22.73 -7.52
CA ASN A 277 6.86 23.22 -6.54
C ASN A 277 6.63 22.64 -5.14
N LYS A 278 5.72 21.66 -4.98
CA LYS A 278 5.56 20.96 -3.70
C LYS A 278 6.83 20.19 -3.37
N LYS A 279 7.39 20.45 -2.19
CA LYS A 279 8.48 19.64 -1.64
C LYS A 279 7.97 18.23 -1.37
N ILE A 280 8.66 17.22 -1.86
CA ILE A 280 8.40 15.81 -1.58
C ILE A 280 9.69 15.14 -1.14
N THR A 281 9.59 14.14 -0.28
CA THR A 281 10.71 13.28 0.10
C THR A 281 10.46 11.87 -0.43
N VAL A 282 11.45 11.31 -1.12
CA VAL A 282 11.36 10.00 -1.77
C VAL A 282 12.40 9.06 -1.15
N PHE A 283 11.94 7.89 -0.70
CA PHE A 283 12.76 6.76 -0.30
C PHE A 283 12.70 5.70 -1.40
N GLN A 284 13.86 5.25 -1.88
CA GLN A 284 13.92 4.27 -2.97
C GLN A 284 14.99 3.21 -2.73
N GLY A 285 14.59 1.95 -2.72
CA GLY A 285 15.52 0.83 -2.67
C GLY A 285 16.37 0.71 -3.93
N ASP A 286 17.67 0.53 -3.78
CA ASP A 286 18.60 0.40 -4.92
C ASP A 286 18.58 -0.99 -5.57
N LYS A 287 17.94 -1.98 -4.91
CA LYS A 287 17.69 -3.35 -5.37
C LYS A 287 16.24 -3.58 -5.80
N ASP A 288 15.47 -2.51 -5.97
CA ASP A 288 14.09 -2.62 -6.45
C ASP A 288 14.06 -3.26 -7.86
N VAL A 289 13.44 -4.44 -7.94
CA VAL A 289 13.28 -5.22 -9.18
C VAL A 289 11.93 -4.96 -9.85
N VAL A 290 11.01 -4.26 -9.18
CA VAL A 290 9.67 -3.96 -9.68
C VAL A 290 9.68 -2.73 -10.58
N LEU A 291 10.38 -1.68 -10.14
CA LEU A 291 10.38 -0.37 -10.80
C LEU A 291 11.66 -0.11 -11.60
N ASP A 292 11.53 0.61 -12.71
CA ASP A 292 12.67 1.29 -13.36
C ASP A 292 13.01 2.55 -12.54
N TRP A 293 13.47 2.33 -11.32
CA TRP A 293 13.62 3.41 -10.34
C TRP A 293 14.62 4.50 -10.77
N ARG A 294 15.63 4.15 -11.59
CA ARG A 294 16.61 5.13 -12.08
C ARG A 294 15.93 6.12 -13.02
N LYS A 295 15.13 5.64 -13.98
CA LYS A 295 14.32 6.51 -14.84
C LYS A 295 13.24 7.24 -14.06
N ASN A 296 12.59 6.55 -13.11
CA ASN A 296 11.57 7.17 -12.26
C ASN A 296 12.13 8.32 -11.43
N ARG A 297 13.36 8.19 -10.90
CA ARG A 297 14.08 9.31 -10.25
C ARG A 297 14.21 10.53 -11.15
N GLY A 298 14.60 10.31 -12.42
CA GLY A 298 14.71 11.40 -13.41
C GLY A 298 13.38 12.10 -13.65
N HIS A 299 12.33 11.32 -13.90
CA HIS A 299 10.97 11.82 -14.08
C HIS A 299 10.46 12.58 -12.84
N LEU A 300 10.70 12.06 -11.65
CA LEU A 300 10.30 12.73 -10.41
C LEU A 300 11.04 14.05 -10.22
N LYS A 301 12.35 14.10 -10.49
CA LYS A 301 13.13 15.33 -10.37
C LYS A 301 12.65 16.43 -11.33
N GLU A 302 12.23 16.04 -12.55
CA GLU A 302 11.61 16.95 -13.51
C GLU A 302 10.25 17.48 -12.99
N LYS A 303 9.40 16.60 -12.42
CA LYS A 303 8.06 16.97 -11.98
C LYS A 303 8.02 17.64 -10.61
N PHE A 304 8.99 17.37 -9.76
CA PHE A 304 9.16 17.95 -8.43
C PHE A 304 10.59 18.45 -8.22
N PRO A 305 10.92 19.65 -8.71
CA PRO A 305 12.28 20.20 -8.61
C PRO A 305 12.83 20.30 -7.18
N LEU A 306 11.93 20.43 -6.18
CA LEU A 306 12.28 20.48 -4.75
C LEU A 306 12.31 19.11 -4.09
N MET A 307 12.36 18.01 -4.86
CA MET A 307 12.43 16.65 -4.34
C MET A 307 13.70 16.39 -3.55
N ASN A 308 13.55 15.89 -2.32
CA ASN A 308 14.61 15.23 -1.56
C ASN A 308 14.59 13.72 -1.87
N PHE A 309 15.71 13.17 -2.38
CA PHE A 309 15.78 11.78 -2.81
C PHE A 309 16.76 10.99 -1.95
N ASN A 310 16.27 9.95 -1.29
CA ASN A 310 17.02 9.10 -0.38
C ASN A 310 17.11 7.66 -0.93
N PRO A 311 18.22 7.29 -1.57
CA PRO A 311 18.45 5.92 -1.97
C PRO A 311 18.77 5.06 -0.75
N ILE A 312 18.12 3.88 -0.63
CA ILE A 312 18.33 2.94 0.46
C ILE A 312 19.13 1.76 -0.07
N LYS A 313 20.36 1.67 0.41
CA LYS A 313 21.30 0.65 -0.04
C LYS A 313 20.86 -0.75 0.40
N GLY A 314 20.79 -1.67 -0.55
CA GLY A 314 20.45 -3.08 -0.32
C GLY A 314 18.95 -3.36 -0.26
N SER A 315 18.11 -2.33 -0.21
CA SER A 315 16.66 -2.48 -0.10
C SER A 315 16.00 -2.83 -1.43
N GLY A 316 14.99 -3.69 -1.39
CA GLY A 316 14.07 -3.97 -2.49
C GLY A 316 12.95 -2.95 -2.60
N HIS A 317 11.78 -3.41 -3.08
CA HIS A 317 10.60 -2.56 -3.30
C HIS A 317 9.83 -2.24 -2.02
N HIS A 318 9.75 -3.21 -1.07
CA HIS A 318 9.05 -3.04 0.22
C HIS A 318 9.99 -2.49 1.31
N ILE A 319 10.42 -1.25 1.12
CA ILE A 319 11.52 -0.58 1.84
C ILE A 319 11.38 -0.60 3.37
N PHE A 320 10.17 -0.47 3.90
CA PHE A 320 9.89 -0.48 5.34
C PHE A 320 9.56 -1.87 5.89
N ASN A 321 9.59 -2.91 5.05
CA ASN A 321 9.41 -4.32 5.39
C ASN A 321 10.66 -5.12 4.99
N GLU A 322 11.82 -4.55 5.23
CA GLU A 322 13.14 -5.14 5.01
C GLU A 322 13.71 -5.74 6.30
N THR A 323 14.86 -6.39 6.19
CA THR A 323 15.60 -6.85 7.36
C THR A 323 15.81 -5.70 8.36
N GLU A 324 15.94 -6.02 9.65
CA GLU A 324 16.08 -5.03 10.73
C GLU A 324 17.16 -3.99 10.44
N LYS A 325 18.30 -4.40 9.89
CA LYS A 325 19.39 -3.48 9.54
C LYS A 325 18.95 -2.40 8.55
N ILE A 326 18.24 -2.79 7.49
CA ILE A 326 17.79 -1.86 6.45
C ILE A 326 16.62 -1.04 6.98
N LYS A 327 15.68 -1.67 7.68
CA LYS A 327 14.54 -1.02 8.30
C LYS A 327 14.97 0.09 9.26
N ASN A 328 15.96 -0.16 10.13
CA ASN A 328 16.51 0.83 11.05
C ASN A 328 17.16 2.02 10.32
N GLN A 329 17.85 1.80 9.20
CA GLN A 329 18.35 2.89 8.36
C GLN A 329 17.21 3.76 7.82
N VAL A 330 16.17 3.11 7.27
CA VAL A 330 15.00 3.80 6.71
C VAL A 330 14.29 4.62 7.80
N PHE A 331 14.08 4.03 8.95
CA PHE A 331 13.37 4.66 10.07
C PHE A 331 14.14 5.83 10.67
N THR A 332 15.47 5.73 10.75
CA THR A 332 16.33 6.87 11.15
C THR A 332 16.16 8.06 10.19
N LEU A 333 16.17 7.81 8.90
CA LEU A 333 15.98 8.86 7.89
C LEU A 333 14.55 9.42 7.91
N LEU A 334 13.56 8.56 8.11
CA LEU A 334 12.15 8.96 8.19
C LEU A 334 11.90 9.83 9.43
N ARG A 335 12.43 9.45 10.61
CA ARG A 335 12.38 10.28 11.83
C ARG A 335 12.97 11.67 11.58
N LYS A 336 14.13 11.73 10.94
CA LYS A 336 14.76 13.02 10.59
C LYS A 336 13.84 13.88 9.70
N GLU A 337 13.20 13.28 8.69
CA GLU A 337 12.28 14.01 7.80
C GLU A 337 11.01 14.46 8.53
N LEU A 338 10.47 13.64 9.43
CA LEU A 338 9.29 13.99 10.23
C LEU A 338 9.56 15.12 11.22
N ASN A 339 10.81 15.29 11.67
CA ASN A 339 11.25 16.26 12.67
C ASN A 339 11.90 17.53 12.05
N SER A 340 11.99 17.61 10.70
CA SER A 340 12.55 18.76 9.98
C SER A 340 11.52 19.95 9.81
#